data_a98296bac9926cfd4903829db186198e
#
_entry.id   a98296bac9926cfd4903829db186198e
#
_cell.length_a   1.000
_cell.length_b   1.000
_cell.length_c   1.000
_cell.angle_alpha   90.00
_cell.angle_beta   90.00
_cell.angle_gamma   90.00
#
_symmetry.space_group_name_H-M   'P 1'
#
loop_
_entity.id
_entity.type
_entity.pdbx_description
1 polymer ?
#
loop_
_entity_poly.entity_id
_entity_poly.type
_entity_poly.pdbx_seq_one_letter_code
_entity_poly.pdbx_strand_id
1 'polypeptide(L)'
;STADAVRGADIVTTVTADKRNAIILTPEMIEPGMHINALGGDCPGKTELHGDILRRPDTRVVVEYEPQSRVEGEIQQMPADFPVTEVARVLRGEAPGRASASEVTIFDSVGFALEDYSALRYLHRRLCERREQARQIDLVPTLDDPKNLYGLLSAAKAPTQLRLVG
;
A
#
# COMPACT_ATOMS: atom_id res chain seq x y z
N SER A 1 -9.02 1.21 22.84
CA SER A 1 -9.84 0.64 21.75
C SER A 1 -9.44 1.23 20.42
N THR A 2 -9.90 0.65 19.32
CA THR A 2 -9.71 1.21 17.96
C THR A 2 -10.31 2.62 17.88
N ALA A 3 -11.51 2.82 18.41
CA ALA A 3 -12.16 4.12 18.44
C ALA A 3 -11.34 5.20 19.18
N ASP A 4 -10.65 4.83 20.25
CA ASP A 4 -9.79 5.78 20.96
C ASP A 4 -8.52 6.11 20.17
N ALA A 5 -8.00 5.14 19.41
CA ALA A 5 -6.79 5.32 18.62
C ALA A 5 -7.00 6.23 17.40
N VAL A 6 -8.20 6.19 16.78
CA VAL A 6 -8.49 6.96 15.57
C VAL A 6 -9.13 8.31 15.82
N ARG A 7 -9.59 8.57 17.05
CA ARG A 7 -10.24 9.85 17.39
C ARG A 7 -9.32 11.04 17.17
N GLY A 8 -9.73 12.00 16.36
CA GLY A 8 -8.96 13.20 16.02
C GLY A 8 -7.76 12.95 15.11
N ALA A 9 -7.65 11.77 14.50
CA ALA A 9 -6.60 11.47 13.56
C ALA A 9 -6.93 12.01 12.17
N ASP A 10 -6.00 12.73 11.54
CA ASP A 10 -6.13 13.18 10.16
C ASP A 10 -5.92 12.02 9.17
N ILE A 11 -5.03 11.08 9.51
CA ILE A 11 -4.66 9.93 8.67
C ILE A 11 -4.76 8.66 9.51
N VAL A 12 -5.50 7.68 9.01
CA VAL A 12 -5.62 6.35 9.59
C VAL A 12 -5.15 5.31 8.58
N THR A 13 -4.33 4.37 9.03
CA THR A 13 -3.89 3.24 8.19
C THR A 13 -4.37 1.93 8.81
N THR A 14 -5.14 1.15 8.06
CA THR A 14 -5.50 -0.22 8.43
C THR A 14 -4.60 -1.19 7.69
N VAL A 15 -3.92 -2.07 8.44
CA VAL A 15 -2.89 -2.98 7.89
C VAL A 15 -2.77 -4.22 8.79
N THR A 16 -3.91 -4.82 9.15
CA THR A 16 -3.88 -5.99 10.04
C THR A 16 -3.73 -7.29 9.26
N ALA A 17 -3.18 -8.30 9.91
CA ALA A 17 -2.86 -9.59 9.29
C ALA A 17 -3.95 -10.66 9.49
N ASP A 18 -5.13 -10.32 9.99
CA ASP A 18 -6.22 -11.28 10.10
C ASP A 18 -6.69 -11.69 8.70
N LYS A 19 -6.79 -12.99 8.46
CA LYS A 19 -7.22 -13.56 7.17
C LYS A 19 -8.75 -13.69 7.05
N ARG A 20 -9.49 -12.94 7.83
CA ARG A 20 -10.96 -12.93 7.83
C ARG A 20 -11.46 -11.51 7.60
N ASN A 21 -12.73 -11.39 7.22
CA ASN A 21 -13.43 -10.12 7.32
C ASN A 21 -13.47 -9.69 8.80
N ALA A 22 -12.54 -8.87 9.20
CA ALA A 22 -12.46 -8.31 10.53
C ALA A 22 -12.63 -6.80 10.40
N ILE A 23 -13.87 -6.32 10.59
CA ILE A 23 -14.15 -4.89 10.56
C ILE A 23 -13.39 -4.20 11.69
N ILE A 24 -12.46 -3.34 11.30
CA ILE A 24 -11.61 -2.56 12.20
C ILE A 24 -12.16 -1.16 12.37
N LEU A 25 -12.60 -0.53 11.27
CA LEU A 25 -13.23 0.78 11.27
C LEU A 25 -14.72 0.66 10.98
N THR A 26 -15.52 1.36 11.81
CA THR A 26 -16.97 1.51 11.63
C THR A 26 -17.31 2.96 11.29
N PRO A 27 -18.51 3.23 10.70
CA PRO A 27 -18.91 4.58 10.29
C PRO A 27 -18.82 5.64 11.39
N GLU A 28 -19.05 5.25 12.65
CA GLU A 28 -19.04 6.14 13.81
C GLU A 28 -17.63 6.63 14.19
N MET A 29 -16.60 5.96 13.67
CA MET A 29 -15.21 6.32 13.89
C MET A 29 -14.68 7.32 12.86
N ILE A 30 -15.46 7.62 11.80
CA ILE A 30 -14.99 8.43 10.68
C ILE A 30 -15.38 9.89 10.87
N GLU A 31 -14.37 10.72 10.99
CA GLU A 31 -14.50 12.17 11.15
C GLU A 31 -14.36 12.89 9.80
N PRO A 32 -14.98 14.08 9.63
CA PRO A 32 -14.82 14.87 8.41
C PRO A 32 -13.36 15.20 8.12
N GLY A 33 -12.95 15.05 6.85
CA GLY A 33 -11.59 15.36 6.42
C GLY A 33 -10.57 14.25 6.64
N MET A 34 -10.94 13.16 7.30
CA MET A 34 -10.06 12.01 7.54
C MET A 34 -9.58 11.39 6.22
N HIS A 35 -8.32 10.97 6.19
CA HIS A 35 -7.77 10.13 5.13
C HIS A 35 -7.51 8.72 5.65
N ILE A 36 -7.96 7.72 4.91
CA ILE A 36 -7.82 6.31 5.28
C ILE A 36 -6.98 5.59 4.24
N ASN A 37 -5.83 5.06 4.64
CA ASN A 37 -5.08 4.09 3.86
C ASN A 37 -5.58 2.70 4.24
N ALA A 38 -6.34 2.06 3.38
CA ALA A 38 -6.87 0.73 3.57
C ALA A 38 -5.94 -0.27 2.87
N LEU A 39 -4.96 -0.80 3.62
CA LEU A 39 -3.90 -1.67 3.11
C LEU A 39 -4.06 -3.12 3.57
N GLY A 40 -5.00 -3.39 4.46
CA GLY A 40 -5.15 -4.71 5.06
C GLY A 40 -6.07 -5.64 4.27
N GLY A 41 -6.90 -5.12 3.40
CA GLY A 41 -7.65 -5.90 2.41
C GLY A 41 -6.70 -6.31 1.27
N ASP A 42 -6.19 -7.52 1.30
CA ASP A 42 -5.12 -8.00 0.41
C ASP A 42 -5.43 -9.38 -0.22
N CYS A 43 -6.64 -9.87 -0.04
CA CYS A 43 -7.09 -11.12 -0.65
C CYS A 43 -8.62 -11.20 -0.71
N PRO A 44 -9.16 -12.10 -1.56
CA PRO A 44 -10.60 -12.30 -1.64
C PRO A 44 -11.22 -12.68 -0.29
N GLY A 45 -12.31 -12.01 0.07
CA GLY A 45 -13.03 -12.22 1.33
C GLY A 45 -12.44 -11.52 2.54
N LYS A 46 -11.38 -10.71 2.41
CA LYS A 46 -10.79 -9.94 3.49
C LYS A 46 -11.02 -8.46 3.29
N THR A 47 -11.76 -7.84 4.22
CA THR A 47 -11.96 -6.38 4.29
C THR A 47 -11.82 -5.92 5.75
N GLU A 48 -11.36 -4.70 5.97
CA GLU A 48 -11.14 -4.11 7.28
C GLU A 48 -12.08 -2.94 7.56
N LEU A 49 -12.65 -2.34 6.52
CA LEU A 49 -13.60 -1.24 6.63
C LEU A 49 -15.05 -1.75 6.57
N HIS A 50 -15.91 -1.18 7.41
CA HIS A 50 -17.36 -1.38 7.23
C HIS A 50 -17.79 -0.77 5.89
N GLY A 51 -18.59 -1.51 5.09
CA GLY A 51 -19.00 -1.08 3.75
C GLY A 51 -19.72 0.25 3.68
N ASP A 52 -20.38 0.66 4.75
CA ASP A 52 -21.06 1.95 4.80
C ASP A 52 -20.11 3.15 4.87
N ILE A 53 -18.83 2.94 5.22
CA ILE A 53 -17.83 3.99 5.13
C ILE A 53 -17.59 4.36 3.65
N LEU A 54 -17.51 3.35 2.78
CA LEU A 54 -17.32 3.55 1.34
C LEU A 54 -18.54 4.22 0.68
N ARG A 55 -19.75 3.93 1.19
CA ARG A 55 -21.03 4.44 0.65
C ARG A 55 -21.40 5.83 1.12
N ARG A 56 -20.65 6.41 2.03
CA ARG A 56 -20.93 7.78 2.52
C ARG A 56 -20.89 8.78 1.36
N PRO A 57 -21.81 9.74 1.29
CA PRO A 57 -21.87 10.73 0.20
C PRO A 57 -20.68 11.71 0.22
N ASP A 58 -20.01 11.84 1.36
CA ASP A 58 -18.83 12.67 1.59
C ASP A 58 -17.52 11.90 1.48
N THR A 59 -17.55 10.66 0.98
CA THR A 59 -16.37 9.81 0.83
C THR A 59 -15.96 9.67 -0.64
N ARG A 60 -14.67 9.84 -0.90
CA ARG A 60 -14.03 9.54 -2.18
C ARG A 60 -13.16 8.30 -2.05
N VAL A 61 -13.39 7.33 -2.91
CA VAL A 61 -12.58 6.10 -2.96
C VAL A 61 -11.61 6.17 -4.13
N VAL A 62 -10.32 6.06 -3.81
CA VAL A 62 -9.22 5.99 -4.77
C VAL A 62 -8.60 4.60 -4.64
N VAL A 63 -8.33 3.97 -5.78
CA VAL A 63 -7.74 2.62 -5.84
C VAL A 63 -6.43 2.66 -6.62
N GLU A 64 -5.55 1.70 -6.40
CA GLU A 64 -4.33 1.55 -7.20
C GLU A 64 -4.65 1.09 -8.61
N TYR A 65 -5.29 -0.08 -8.72
CA TYR A 65 -5.67 -0.72 -9.97
C TYR A 65 -7.05 -1.36 -9.80
N GLU A 66 -8.06 -0.77 -10.40
CA GLU A 66 -9.46 -1.13 -10.17
C GLU A 66 -9.77 -2.61 -10.35
N PRO A 67 -9.32 -3.31 -11.42
CA PRO A 67 -9.63 -4.74 -11.59
C PRO A 67 -9.14 -5.62 -10.44
N GLN A 68 -7.99 -5.30 -9.83
CA GLN A 68 -7.45 -6.03 -8.70
C GLN A 68 -8.17 -5.65 -7.39
N SER A 69 -8.38 -4.36 -7.14
CA SER A 69 -9.08 -3.91 -5.93
C SER A 69 -10.53 -4.44 -5.87
N ARG A 70 -11.17 -4.69 -7.03
CA ARG A 70 -12.50 -5.35 -7.09
C ARG A 70 -12.49 -6.78 -6.57
N VAL A 71 -11.35 -7.45 -6.58
CA VAL A 71 -11.22 -8.85 -6.15
C VAL A 71 -10.64 -8.96 -4.75
N GLU A 72 -9.70 -8.09 -4.39
CA GLU A 72 -8.87 -8.23 -3.19
C GLU A 72 -8.94 -7.03 -2.24
N GLY A 73 -9.32 -5.83 -2.74
CA GLY A 73 -9.38 -4.60 -1.95
C GLY A 73 -10.67 -4.43 -1.16
N GLU A 74 -10.82 -3.29 -0.50
CA GLU A 74 -12.04 -2.95 0.26
C GLU A 74 -13.28 -2.86 -0.64
N ILE A 75 -13.11 -2.44 -1.90
CA ILE A 75 -14.23 -2.31 -2.85
C ILE A 75 -14.77 -3.66 -3.35
N GLN A 76 -14.17 -4.81 -3.01
CA GLN A 76 -14.75 -6.13 -3.29
C GLN A 76 -16.14 -6.32 -2.67
N GLN A 77 -16.46 -5.58 -1.60
CA GLN A 77 -17.76 -5.59 -0.95
C GLN A 77 -18.79 -4.65 -1.61
N MET A 78 -18.41 -3.94 -2.66
CA MET A 78 -19.25 -2.99 -3.37
C MET A 78 -19.80 -3.58 -4.68
N PRO A 79 -20.93 -3.05 -5.20
CA PRO A 79 -21.40 -3.40 -6.54
C PRO A 79 -20.34 -3.12 -7.62
N ALA A 80 -20.42 -3.83 -8.74
CA ALA A 80 -19.45 -3.69 -9.82
C ALA A 80 -19.41 -2.29 -10.46
N ASP A 81 -20.51 -1.55 -10.38
CA ASP A 81 -20.66 -0.19 -10.86
C ASP A 81 -20.36 0.89 -9.82
N PHE A 82 -19.91 0.50 -8.63
CA PHE A 82 -19.54 1.46 -7.58
C PHE A 82 -18.40 2.37 -8.07
N PRO A 83 -18.58 3.72 -7.98
CA PRO A 83 -17.63 4.67 -8.56
C PRO A 83 -16.32 4.70 -7.75
N VAL A 84 -15.20 4.56 -8.46
CA VAL A 84 -13.86 4.70 -7.90
C VAL A 84 -12.98 5.52 -8.83
N THR A 85 -11.85 6.00 -8.32
CA THR A 85 -10.84 6.72 -9.11
C THR A 85 -9.50 5.99 -8.97
N GLU A 86 -8.86 5.64 -10.07
CA GLU A 86 -7.50 5.11 -10.01
C GLU A 86 -6.49 6.21 -9.63
N VAL A 87 -5.58 5.91 -8.71
CA VAL A 87 -4.56 6.85 -8.21
C VAL A 87 -3.70 7.43 -9.33
N ALA A 88 -3.45 6.66 -10.39
CA ALA A 88 -2.71 7.11 -11.56
C ALA A 88 -3.37 8.32 -12.25
N ARG A 89 -4.71 8.41 -12.24
CA ARG A 89 -5.44 9.57 -12.79
C ARG A 89 -5.27 10.81 -11.90
N VAL A 90 -5.23 10.60 -10.58
CA VAL A 90 -4.96 11.69 -9.63
C VAL A 90 -3.55 12.23 -9.81
N LEU A 91 -2.56 11.33 -9.93
CA LEU A 91 -1.15 11.72 -10.13
C LEU A 91 -0.92 12.44 -11.46
N ARG A 92 -1.68 12.12 -12.50
CA ARG A 92 -1.63 12.83 -13.79
C ARG A 92 -2.45 14.13 -13.83
N GLY A 93 -3.16 14.47 -12.75
CA GLY A 93 -4.04 15.64 -12.70
C GLY A 93 -5.35 15.50 -13.48
N GLU A 94 -5.71 14.29 -13.88
CA GLU A 94 -6.95 13.97 -14.64
C GLU A 94 -8.18 13.83 -13.72
N ALA A 95 -7.95 13.66 -12.43
CA ALA A 95 -9.00 13.57 -11.43
C ALA A 95 -8.54 14.25 -10.13
N PRO A 96 -9.44 14.83 -9.34
CA PRO A 96 -9.10 15.40 -8.04
C PRO A 96 -8.82 14.29 -7.03
N GLY A 97 -7.78 14.48 -6.19
CA GLY A 97 -7.53 13.61 -5.05
C GLY A 97 -8.48 13.87 -3.89
N ARG A 98 -8.78 15.15 -3.64
CA ARG A 98 -9.72 15.64 -2.62
C ARG A 98 -10.42 16.88 -3.14
N ALA A 99 -11.73 16.98 -2.97
CA ALA A 99 -12.51 18.11 -3.45
C ALA A 99 -12.74 19.20 -2.36
N SER A 100 -12.76 18.82 -1.08
CA SER A 100 -12.94 19.76 0.03
C SER A 100 -12.18 19.30 1.27
N ALA A 101 -11.94 20.21 2.21
CA ALA A 101 -11.27 19.91 3.47
C ALA A 101 -12.06 18.90 4.34
N SER A 102 -13.37 18.86 4.20
CA SER A 102 -14.23 17.93 4.96
C SER A 102 -14.47 16.59 4.25
N GLU A 103 -14.07 16.45 2.98
CA GLU A 103 -14.23 15.19 2.26
C GLU A 103 -13.38 14.09 2.89
N VAL A 104 -13.98 12.95 3.17
CA VAL A 104 -13.26 11.75 3.59
C VAL A 104 -12.65 11.10 2.35
N THR A 105 -11.39 10.72 2.43
CA THR A 105 -10.72 10.04 1.32
C THR A 105 -10.22 8.67 1.75
N ILE A 106 -10.46 7.66 0.93
CA ILE A 106 -9.98 6.29 1.14
C ILE A 106 -9.03 5.95 0.00
N PHE A 107 -7.85 5.48 0.33
CA PHE A 107 -6.94 4.84 -0.60
C PHE A 107 -6.99 3.34 -0.35
N ASP A 108 -7.66 2.62 -1.24
CA ASP A 108 -7.81 1.18 -1.22
C ASP A 108 -6.68 0.56 -2.05
N SER A 109 -5.66 0.08 -1.36
CA SER A 109 -4.39 -0.37 -1.93
C SER A 109 -4.17 -1.84 -1.55
N VAL A 110 -3.96 -2.66 -2.55
CA VAL A 110 -3.63 -4.09 -2.39
C VAL A 110 -2.17 -4.40 -2.74
N GLY A 111 -1.47 -3.43 -3.33
CA GLY A 111 -0.10 -3.59 -3.83
C GLY A 111 -0.02 -4.50 -5.06
N PHE A 112 0.95 -4.26 -5.91
CA PHE A 112 1.24 -5.15 -7.04
C PHE A 112 2.72 -5.07 -7.45
N ALA A 113 3.25 -6.17 -7.98
CA ALA A 113 4.69 -6.36 -8.23
C ALA A 113 5.33 -5.27 -9.12
N LEU A 114 4.55 -4.54 -9.93
CA LEU A 114 5.07 -3.45 -10.75
C LEU A 114 5.55 -2.26 -9.92
N GLU A 115 4.99 -2.05 -8.72
CA GLU A 115 5.44 -1.02 -7.79
C GLU A 115 6.80 -1.35 -7.23
N ASP A 116 6.99 -2.59 -6.76
CA ASP A 116 8.28 -3.09 -6.28
C ASP A 116 9.35 -2.97 -7.37
N TYR A 117 9.01 -3.41 -8.58
CA TYR A 117 9.91 -3.31 -9.72
C TYR A 117 10.29 -1.85 -10.02
N SER A 118 9.33 -0.93 -9.98
CA SER A 118 9.55 0.48 -10.26
C SER A 118 10.43 1.13 -9.20
N ALA A 119 10.18 0.82 -7.92
CA ALA A 119 10.99 1.30 -6.80
C ALA A 119 12.42 0.76 -6.87
N LEU A 120 12.59 -0.53 -7.14
CA LEU A 120 13.92 -1.15 -7.28
C LEU A 120 14.68 -0.57 -8.47
N ARG A 121 14.04 -0.36 -9.62
CA ARG A 121 14.67 0.30 -10.78
C ARG A 121 15.11 1.72 -10.45
N TYR A 122 14.27 2.48 -9.76
CA TYR A 122 14.60 3.84 -9.35
C TYR A 122 15.83 3.85 -8.44
N LEU A 123 15.84 3.02 -7.39
CA LEU A 123 16.97 2.91 -6.46
C LEU A 123 18.25 2.48 -7.17
N HIS A 124 18.18 1.45 -8.01
CA HIS A 124 19.33 0.98 -8.80
C HIS A 124 19.89 2.11 -9.66
N ARG A 125 19.05 2.84 -10.39
CA ARG A 125 19.49 3.98 -11.21
C ARG A 125 20.18 5.06 -10.36
N ARG A 126 19.59 5.43 -9.19
CA ARG A 126 20.15 6.44 -8.29
C ARG A 126 21.52 6.04 -7.75
N LEU A 127 21.70 4.78 -7.39
CA LEU A 127 23.00 4.26 -6.95
C LEU A 127 24.06 4.34 -8.07
N CYS A 128 23.69 3.96 -9.29
CA CYS A 128 24.58 4.04 -10.45
C CYS A 128 24.97 5.49 -10.79
N GLU A 129 24.02 6.43 -10.76
CA GLU A 129 24.25 7.86 -11.02
C GLU A 129 25.20 8.48 -9.98
N ARG A 130 25.06 8.12 -8.72
CA ARG A 130 25.89 8.62 -7.63
C ARG A 130 27.27 7.94 -7.53
N ARG A 131 27.51 6.92 -8.34
CA ARG A 131 28.71 6.07 -8.28
C ARG A 131 28.95 5.51 -6.88
N GLU A 132 27.90 5.30 -6.12
CA GLU A 132 28.01 4.71 -4.79
C GLU A 132 28.38 3.23 -4.91
N GLN A 133 29.20 2.78 -3.98
CA GLN A 133 29.56 1.37 -3.90
C GLN A 133 28.41 0.61 -3.27
N ALA A 134 27.82 -0.30 -4.02
CA ALA A 134 26.81 -1.22 -3.50
C ALA A 134 27.47 -2.52 -3.05
N ARG A 135 26.99 -3.06 -1.94
CA ARG A 135 27.38 -4.40 -1.52
C ARG A 135 26.56 -5.42 -2.31
N GLN A 136 27.23 -6.38 -2.88
CA GLN A 136 26.57 -7.56 -3.42
C GLN A 136 26.50 -8.61 -2.30
N ILE A 137 25.31 -9.03 -1.98
CA ILE A 137 25.05 -10.11 -1.03
C ILE A 137 24.32 -11.24 -1.74
N ASP A 138 24.63 -12.46 -1.36
CA ASP A 138 23.91 -13.63 -1.82
C ASP A 138 22.67 -13.82 -0.90
N LEU A 139 21.47 -13.66 -1.48
CA LEU A 139 20.22 -13.80 -0.73
C LEU A 139 19.74 -15.24 -0.60
N VAL A 140 20.39 -16.17 -1.31
CA VAL A 140 20.13 -17.58 -1.13
C VAL A 140 20.95 -18.07 0.06
N PRO A 141 20.35 -18.39 1.21
CA PRO A 141 21.09 -18.86 2.37
C PRO A 141 21.78 -20.19 2.06
N THR A 142 23.00 -20.34 2.57
CA THR A 142 23.65 -21.63 2.55
C THR A 142 22.90 -22.63 3.44
N LEU A 143 22.89 -23.90 3.07
CA LEU A 143 22.19 -24.93 3.85
C LEU A 143 22.78 -25.13 5.25
N ASP A 144 24.01 -24.66 5.50
CA ASP A 144 24.69 -24.81 6.78
C ASP A 144 24.07 -23.94 7.90
N ASP A 145 23.53 -22.78 7.54
CA ASP A 145 22.82 -21.91 8.48
C ASP A 145 21.74 -21.05 7.78
N PRO A 146 20.63 -21.64 7.35
CA PRO A 146 19.59 -20.94 6.58
C PRO A 146 18.83 -19.89 7.40
N LYS A 147 19.02 -19.82 8.72
CA LYS A 147 18.37 -18.86 9.60
C LYS A 147 19.25 -17.65 9.93
N ASN A 148 20.54 -17.71 9.62
CA ASN A 148 21.49 -16.64 9.90
C ASN A 148 21.58 -15.65 8.72
N LEU A 149 20.51 -14.91 8.47
CA LEU A 149 20.52 -13.87 7.42
C LEU A 149 21.53 -12.74 7.71
N TYR A 150 21.85 -12.48 8.97
CA TYR A 150 22.87 -11.50 9.34
C TYR A 150 24.29 -11.93 8.96
N GLY A 151 24.54 -13.23 8.87
CA GLY A 151 25.83 -13.75 8.37
C GLY A 151 26.14 -13.31 6.95
N LEU A 152 25.13 -13.07 6.12
CA LEU A 152 25.28 -12.54 4.76
C LEU A 152 25.89 -11.14 4.74
N LEU A 153 25.62 -10.32 5.75
CA LEU A 153 26.18 -8.98 5.88
C LEU A 153 27.66 -9.01 6.28
N SER A 154 28.06 -10.02 7.06
CA SER A 154 29.43 -10.21 7.55
C SER A 154 30.33 -10.82 6.48
N ALA A 155 29.80 -11.67 5.63
CA ALA A 155 30.49 -12.35 4.52
C ALA A 155 30.57 -11.50 3.24
N ALA A 156 30.20 -10.20 3.29
CA ALA A 156 30.14 -9.33 2.14
C ALA A 156 31.48 -9.29 1.39
N LYS A 157 31.49 -9.80 0.16
CA LYS A 157 32.59 -9.66 -0.80
C LYS A 157 32.87 -8.17 -1.06
N ALA A 158 34.09 -7.87 -1.55
CA ALA A 158 34.48 -6.51 -1.91
C ALA A 158 33.41 -5.78 -2.73
N PRO A 159 33.23 -4.46 -2.52
CA PRO A 159 32.20 -3.70 -3.18
C PRO A 159 32.28 -3.81 -4.70
N THR A 160 31.16 -4.19 -5.32
CA THR A 160 31.04 -4.32 -6.77
C THR A 160 30.41 -3.05 -7.33
N GLN A 161 30.98 -2.46 -8.38
CA GLN A 161 30.32 -1.38 -9.10
C GLN A 161 29.09 -1.92 -9.83
N LEU A 162 27.93 -1.33 -9.54
CA LEU A 162 26.71 -1.61 -10.28
C LEU A 162 26.83 -1.09 -11.72
N ARG A 163 26.43 -1.92 -12.67
CA ARG A 163 26.32 -1.52 -14.08
C ARG A 163 24.85 -1.38 -14.44
N LEU A 164 24.52 -0.33 -15.19
CA LEU A 164 23.21 -0.23 -15.81
C LEU A 164 23.09 -1.34 -16.86
N VAL A 165 22.11 -2.19 -16.68
CA VAL A 165 21.67 -3.14 -17.70
C VAL A 165 20.57 -2.42 -18.46
N GLY A 166 20.83 -2.17 -19.75
CA GLY A 166 19.92 -1.49 -20.66
C GLY A 166 18.66 -2.32 -20.96
#